data_d0603e11956ad277cc94397d6860e266
#
_entry.id   d0603e11956ad277cc94397d6860e266
#
_cell.length_a   1.000
_cell.length_b   1.000
_cell.length_c   1.000
_cell.angle_alpha   90.00
_cell.angle_beta   90.00
_cell.angle_gamma   90.00
#
_symmetry.space_group_name_H-M   'P 1'
#
loop_
_entity.id
_entity.type
_entity.pdbx_description
1 polymer ?
#
loop_
_entity_poly.entity_id
_entity_poly.type
_entity_poly.pdbx_seq_one_letter_code
_entity_poly.pdbx_strand_id
1 'polypeptide(L)'
;MNTLPEHSCDVLIIGSGAAGLSLALRLADQHQVIVLSKGPVTEGSIFYAQGGIAAVFDETDSIDSHVEDTLIAGAGICDRHAVEFVASNARSCVQWLIDQGVLFDTHVQPNGEESYHLTREGGHSHRRILHAADATGREVQSTLVSKAQNHPNIRVLERSNAVDLIVSDKIGLPGTRRVVGAWVWNRNKETVETCHAKAVVLATGGASKVYQYTTNPDISSGDGIAMAWRAG
;
A
#
# COMPACT_ATOMS: atom_id res chain seq x y z
N MET A 1 26.67 20.41 20.19
CA MET A 1 26.02 20.06 18.91
C MET A 1 24.66 19.52 19.25
N ASN A 2 23.58 20.17 18.82
CA ASN A 2 22.24 19.56 18.99
C ASN A 2 22.17 18.32 18.10
N THR A 3 22.14 17.14 18.71
CA THR A 3 21.87 15.90 17.98
C THR A 3 20.43 15.94 17.51
N LEU A 4 20.20 15.60 16.24
CA LEU A 4 18.83 15.49 15.71
C LEU A 4 18.11 14.35 16.45
N PRO A 5 16.78 14.46 16.68
CA PRO A 5 15.99 13.37 17.20
C PRO A 5 16.11 12.15 16.29
N GLU A 6 16.27 11.00 16.90
CA GLU A 6 16.62 9.76 16.18
C GLU A 6 15.61 8.65 16.43
N HIS A 7 15.23 7.95 15.37
CA HIS A 7 14.45 6.73 15.40
C HIS A 7 15.28 5.58 14.85
N SER A 8 15.05 4.37 15.34
CA SER A 8 15.67 3.14 14.83
C SER A 8 14.64 2.04 14.70
N CYS A 9 14.76 1.23 13.65
CA CYS A 9 13.91 0.06 13.38
C CYS A 9 14.61 -0.95 12.49
N ASP A 10 14.00 -2.13 12.32
CA ASP A 10 14.48 -3.10 11.34
C ASP A 10 14.05 -2.68 9.93
N VAL A 11 12.78 -2.31 9.77
CA VAL A 11 12.22 -1.90 8.48
C VAL A 11 11.51 -0.56 8.59
N LEU A 12 11.94 0.39 7.75
CA LEU A 12 11.28 1.66 7.56
C LEU A 12 10.42 1.59 6.30
N ILE A 13 9.11 1.82 6.45
CA ILE A 13 8.18 1.87 5.32
C ILE A 13 7.72 3.31 5.14
N ILE A 14 7.99 3.87 3.96
CA ILE A 14 7.60 5.24 3.60
C ILE A 14 6.30 5.18 2.80
N GLY A 15 5.20 5.48 3.47
CA GLY A 15 3.84 5.45 2.93
C GLY A 15 2.91 4.52 3.71
N SER A 16 1.76 5.06 4.13
CA SER A 16 0.74 4.41 4.95
C SER A 16 -0.51 3.97 4.17
N GLY A 17 -0.38 3.80 2.85
CA GLY A 17 -1.42 3.20 2.02
C GLY A 17 -1.51 1.68 2.20
N ALA A 18 -2.44 1.02 1.47
CA ALA A 18 -2.63 -0.42 1.57
C ALA A 18 -1.34 -1.23 1.42
N ALA A 19 -0.48 -0.87 0.47
CA ALA A 19 0.79 -1.58 0.25
C ALA A 19 1.71 -1.48 1.47
N GLY A 20 1.89 -0.28 2.03
CA GLY A 20 2.75 -0.06 3.19
C GLY A 20 2.21 -0.74 4.45
N LEU A 21 0.92 -0.61 4.74
CA LEU A 21 0.30 -1.22 5.91
C LEU A 21 0.25 -2.76 5.81
N SER A 22 -0.06 -3.30 4.63
CA SER A 22 -0.04 -4.75 4.40
C SER A 22 1.34 -5.33 4.60
N LEU A 23 2.38 -4.65 4.10
CA LEU A 23 3.76 -5.08 4.32
C LEU A 23 4.15 -4.98 5.80
N ALA A 24 3.80 -3.87 6.47
CA ALA A 24 4.07 -3.70 7.89
C ALA A 24 3.50 -4.84 8.73
N LEU A 25 2.23 -5.18 8.52
CA LEU A 25 1.56 -6.27 9.24
C LEU A 25 2.18 -7.65 8.96
N ARG A 26 2.64 -7.90 7.72
CA ARG A 26 3.30 -9.16 7.37
C ARG A 26 4.70 -9.32 7.97
N LEU A 27 5.37 -8.22 8.29
CA LEU A 27 6.74 -8.23 8.83
C LEU A 27 6.78 -8.13 10.36
N ALA A 28 5.73 -7.60 10.96
CA ALA A 28 5.75 -7.15 12.36
C ALA A 28 5.90 -8.27 13.39
N ASP A 29 5.56 -9.52 13.05
CA ASP A 29 5.77 -10.64 13.96
C ASP A 29 7.26 -10.91 14.26
N GLN A 30 8.15 -10.52 13.33
CA GLN A 30 9.59 -10.80 13.42
C GLN A 30 10.45 -9.53 13.42
N HIS A 31 9.90 -8.37 13.13
CA HIS A 31 10.65 -7.13 12.92
C HIS A 31 9.99 -5.92 13.61
N GLN A 32 10.85 -5.00 14.06
CA GLN A 32 10.41 -3.68 14.48
C GLN A 32 10.21 -2.81 13.23
N VAL A 33 8.98 -2.35 13.01
CA VAL A 33 8.59 -1.61 11.80
C VAL A 33 8.20 -0.19 12.15
N ILE A 34 8.71 0.77 11.38
CA ILE A 34 8.20 2.16 11.40
C ILE A 34 7.53 2.42 10.06
N VAL A 35 6.30 2.93 10.11
CA VAL A 35 5.55 3.40 8.94
C VAL A 35 5.46 4.91 9.00
N LEU A 36 5.93 5.60 7.97
CA LEU A 36 5.79 7.05 7.83
C LEU A 36 4.53 7.39 7.05
N SER A 37 3.72 8.27 7.60
CA SER A 37 2.59 8.88 6.92
C SER A 37 2.80 10.39 6.76
N LYS A 38 2.75 10.88 5.52
CA LYS A 38 2.92 12.31 5.20
C LYS A 38 1.80 13.19 5.76
N GLY A 39 0.59 12.65 5.83
CA GLY A 39 -0.59 13.24 6.44
C GLY A 39 -1.12 12.40 7.61
N PRO A 40 -2.41 12.51 7.93
CA PRO A 40 -3.11 11.52 8.72
C PRO A 40 -3.02 10.14 8.06
N VAL A 41 -2.95 9.07 8.85
CA VAL A 41 -2.80 7.70 8.32
C VAL A 41 -4.00 7.25 7.46
N THR A 42 -5.15 7.88 7.67
CA THR A 42 -6.37 7.65 6.88
C THR A 42 -6.37 8.41 5.55
N GLU A 43 -5.43 9.34 5.34
CA GLU A 43 -5.36 10.10 4.09
C GLU A 43 -4.53 9.34 3.06
N GLY A 44 -5.19 8.92 1.98
CA GLY A 44 -4.55 8.19 0.89
C GLY A 44 -5.51 7.81 -0.22
N SER A 45 -4.99 7.46 -1.40
CA SER A 45 -5.82 7.13 -2.56
C SER A 45 -6.78 5.97 -2.31
N ILE A 46 -6.38 4.99 -1.50
CA ILE A 46 -7.23 3.85 -1.17
C ILE A 46 -8.47 4.24 -0.39
N PHE A 47 -8.36 5.19 0.54
CA PHE A 47 -9.50 5.62 1.37
C PHE A 47 -10.67 6.15 0.52
N TYR A 48 -10.37 6.73 -0.63
CA TYR A 48 -11.35 7.28 -1.57
C TYR A 48 -11.74 6.31 -2.69
N ALA A 49 -11.17 5.10 -2.72
CA ALA A 49 -11.51 4.10 -3.71
C ALA A 49 -12.91 3.54 -3.44
N GLN A 50 -13.82 3.73 -4.40
CA GLN A 50 -15.23 3.29 -4.31
C GLN A 50 -15.44 1.90 -4.92
N GLY A 51 -14.67 1.56 -5.94
CA GLY A 51 -14.71 0.24 -6.57
C GLY A 51 -14.28 -0.89 -5.65
N GLY A 52 -14.39 -2.10 -6.12
CA GLY A 52 -13.99 -3.28 -5.38
C GLY A 52 -12.60 -3.79 -5.74
N ILE A 53 -12.32 -5.02 -5.35
CA ILE A 53 -11.09 -5.73 -5.65
C ILE A 53 -11.42 -6.92 -6.55
N ALA A 54 -10.79 -6.99 -7.73
CA ALA A 54 -10.98 -8.07 -8.68
C ALA A 54 -10.18 -9.30 -8.24
N ALA A 55 -10.86 -10.42 -8.03
CA ALA A 55 -10.24 -11.72 -7.79
C ALA A 55 -11.19 -12.86 -8.17
N VAL A 56 -10.64 -13.95 -8.68
CA VAL A 56 -11.43 -15.11 -9.07
C VAL A 56 -11.84 -15.92 -7.83
N PHE A 57 -13.12 -15.82 -7.46
CA PHE A 57 -13.73 -16.56 -6.36
C PHE A 57 -14.82 -17.52 -6.85
N ASP A 58 -15.48 -17.21 -7.95
CA ASP A 58 -16.55 -18.01 -8.55
C ASP A 58 -15.99 -19.16 -9.40
N GLU A 59 -16.60 -20.33 -9.31
CA GLU A 59 -16.18 -21.53 -10.07
C GLU A 59 -16.44 -21.40 -11.58
N THR A 60 -17.31 -20.50 -12.00
CA THR A 60 -17.60 -20.22 -13.42
C THR A 60 -16.59 -19.27 -14.05
N ASP A 61 -15.69 -18.68 -13.26
CA ASP A 61 -14.63 -17.78 -13.70
C ASP A 61 -13.25 -18.47 -13.67
N SER A 62 -12.28 -17.89 -14.35
CA SER A 62 -10.91 -18.40 -14.39
C SER A 62 -9.86 -17.28 -14.36
N ILE A 63 -8.64 -17.61 -13.91
CA ILE A 63 -7.49 -16.72 -13.95
C ILE A 63 -7.20 -16.28 -15.38
N ASP A 64 -7.27 -17.23 -16.35
CA ASP A 64 -7.02 -16.93 -17.76
C ASP A 64 -8.03 -15.92 -18.31
N SER A 65 -9.33 -16.06 -17.94
CA SER A 65 -10.37 -15.09 -18.31
C SER A 65 -10.07 -13.71 -17.72
N HIS A 66 -9.61 -13.65 -16.45
CA HIS A 66 -9.24 -12.39 -15.82
C HIS A 66 -8.02 -11.73 -16.49
N VAL A 67 -7.03 -12.53 -16.88
CA VAL A 67 -5.84 -12.07 -17.62
C VAL A 67 -6.25 -11.47 -18.96
N GLU A 68 -7.06 -12.20 -19.75
CA GLU A 68 -7.48 -11.73 -21.09
C GLU A 68 -8.33 -10.44 -21.00
N ASP A 69 -9.29 -10.37 -20.06
CA ASP A 69 -10.06 -9.15 -19.82
C ASP A 69 -9.13 -7.96 -19.52
N THR A 70 -8.10 -8.18 -18.69
CA THR A 70 -7.15 -7.12 -18.32
C THR A 70 -6.30 -6.67 -19.51
N LEU A 71 -5.84 -7.62 -20.34
CA LEU A 71 -5.06 -7.30 -21.54
C LEU A 71 -5.88 -6.56 -22.59
N ILE A 72 -7.15 -6.93 -22.76
CA ILE A 72 -8.08 -6.24 -23.66
C ILE A 72 -8.32 -4.81 -23.18
N ALA A 73 -8.64 -4.62 -21.89
CA ALA A 73 -8.87 -3.32 -21.29
C ALA A 73 -7.62 -2.43 -21.34
N GLY A 74 -6.44 -3.02 -21.20
CA GLY A 74 -5.15 -2.33 -21.27
C GLY A 74 -4.70 -1.91 -22.66
N ALA A 75 -5.41 -2.35 -23.74
CA ALA A 75 -5.19 -1.91 -25.11
C ALA A 75 -3.71 -1.94 -25.57
N GLY A 76 -2.97 -2.98 -25.18
CA GLY A 76 -1.58 -3.20 -25.61
C GLY A 76 -0.50 -2.56 -24.76
N ILE A 77 -0.84 -1.86 -23.65
CA ILE A 77 0.17 -1.29 -22.72
C ILE A 77 0.50 -2.20 -21.54
N CYS A 78 -0.18 -3.33 -21.42
CA CYS A 78 0.06 -4.29 -20.33
C CYS A 78 1.29 -5.17 -20.59
N ASP A 79 2.07 -5.41 -19.54
CA ASP A 79 2.97 -6.56 -19.50
C ASP A 79 2.20 -7.81 -19.09
N ARG A 80 2.15 -8.82 -19.98
CA ARG A 80 1.40 -10.05 -19.74
C ARG A 80 1.85 -10.79 -18.48
N HIS A 81 3.17 -10.88 -18.24
CA HIS A 81 3.68 -11.59 -17.06
C HIS A 81 3.28 -10.89 -15.76
N ALA A 82 3.27 -9.55 -15.75
CA ALA A 82 2.78 -8.78 -14.60
C ALA A 82 1.28 -9.02 -14.36
N VAL A 83 0.48 -9.07 -15.43
CA VAL A 83 -0.97 -9.34 -15.34
C VAL A 83 -1.22 -10.74 -14.79
N GLU A 84 -0.55 -11.75 -15.35
CA GLU A 84 -0.65 -13.15 -14.90
C GLU A 84 -0.24 -13.30 -13.43
N PHE A 85 0.85 -12.67 -13.04
CA PHE A 85 1.32 -12.67 -11.65
C PHE A 85 0.27 -12.07 -10.71
N VAL A 86 -0.28 -10.90 -11.04
CA VAL A 86 -1.29 -10.22 -10.21
C VAL A 86 -2.58 -11.04 -10.13
N ALA A 87 -3.13 -11.50 -11.27
CA ALA A 87 -4.37 -12.25 -11.31
C ALA A 87 -4.26 -13.58 -10.54
N SER A 88 -3.14 -14.29 -10.69
CA SER A 88 -2.89 -15.58 -10.02
C SER A 88 -2.78 -15.44 -8.50
N ASN A 89 -2.28 -14.32 -8.01
CA ASN A 89 -2.11 -14.08 -6.57
C ASN A 89 -3.29 -13.32 -5.93
N ALA A 90 -4.24 -12.81 -6.72
CA ALA A 90 -5.31 -11.95 -6.23
C ALA A 90 -6.15 -12.63 -5.14
N ARG A 91 -6.58 -13.89 -5.35
CA ARG A 91 -7.41 -14.62 -4.38
C ARG A 91 -6.72 -14.77 -3.03
N SER A 92 -5.45 -15.15 -2.99
CA SER A 92 -4.70 -15.30 -1.74
C SER A 92 -4.48 -13.96 -1.03
N CYS A 93 -4.28 -12.88 -1.78
CA CYS A 93 -4.14 -11.54 -1.22
C CYS A 93 -5.45 -11.03 -0.63
N VAL A 94 -6.58 -11.26 -1.29
CA VAL A 94 -7.90 -10.91 -0.77
C VAL A 94 -8.26 -11.76 0.44
N GLN A 95 -7.96 -13.08 0.42
CA GLN A 95 -8.16 -13.93 1.58
C GLN A 95 -7.37 -13.40 2.79
N TRP A 96 -6.12 -12.98 2.59
CA TRP A 96 -5.35 -12.37 3.66
C TRP A 96 -6.03 -11.10 4.22
N LEU A 97 -6.63 -10.25 3.39
CA LEU A 97 -7.40 -9.09 3.87
C LEU A 97 -8.60 -9.51 4.72
N ILE A 98 -9.31 -10.56 4.30
CA ILE A 98 -10.43 -11.15 5.07
C ILE A 98 -9.92 -11.66 6.41
N ASP A 99 -8.81 -12.37 6.44
CA ASP A 99 -8.17 -12.88 7.66
C ASP A 99 -7.70 -11.73 8.59
N GLN A 100 -7.39 -10.55 8.04
CA GLN A 100 -7.15 -9.34 8.82
C GLN A 100 -8.45 -8.72 9.37
N GLY A 101 -9.62 -9.16 8.94
CA GLY A 101 -10.91 -8.68 9.39
C GLY A 101 -11.58 -7.65 8.48
N VAL A 102 -11.12 -7.51 7.23
CA VAL A 102 -11.82 -6.72 6.22
C VAL A 102 -13.15 -7.40 5.90
N LEU A 103 -14.23 -6.66 6.00
CA LEU A 103 -15.58 -7.16 5.75
C LEU A 103 -16.00 -6.82 4.32
N PHE A 104 -16.20 -7.86 3.51
CA PHE A 104 -16.79 -7.74 2.18
C PHE A 104 -18.26 -8.15 2.22
N ASP A 105 -19.08 -7.58 1.34
CA ASP A 105 -20.49 -7.88 1.26
C ASP A 105 -20.71 -9.35 0.90
N THR A 106 -21.67 -9.98 1.57
CA THR A 106 -22.08 -11.35 1.37
C THR A 106 -23.56 -11.44 1.00
N HIS A 107 -23.98 -12.56 0.45
CA HIS A 107 -25.38 -12.89 0.22
C HIS A 107 -25.63 -14.37 0.52
N VAL A 108 -26.87 -14.69 0.87
CA VAL A 108 -27.30 -16.06 1.11
C VAL A 108 -27.76 -16.66 -0.24
N GLN A 109 -27.15 -17.77 -0.64
CA GLN A 109 -27.51 -18.51 -1.84
C GLN A 109 -28.85 -19.27 -1.65
N PRO A 110 -29.51 -19.71 -2.73
CA PRO A 110 -30.75 -20.49 -2.63
C PRO A 110 -30.62 -21.79 -1.82
N ASN A 111 -29.41 -22.35 -1.71
CA ASN A 111 -29.09 -23.52 -0.88
C ASN A 111 -28.91 -23.22 0.61
N GLY A 112 -28.98 -21.91 1.01
CA GLY A 112 -28.78 -21.45 2.38
C GLY A 112 -27.33 -21.17 2.76
N GLU A 113 -26.38 -21.35 1.86
CA GLU A 113 -24.97 -21.03 2.10
C GLU A 113 -24.68 -19.54 1.91
N GLU A 114 -23.83 -19.01 2.75
CA GLU A 114 -23.33 -17.64 2.60
C GLU A 114 -22.13 -17.61 1.66
N SER A 115 -22.15 -16.69 0.70
CA SER A 115 -21.05 -16.47 -0.24
C SER A 115 -20.83 -14.97 -0.46
N TYR A 116 -19.64 -14.59 -0.98
CA TYR A 116 -19.37 -13.18 -1.29
C TYR A 116 -20.27 -12.69 -2.42
N HIS A 117 -20.81 -11.48 -2.22
CA HIS A 117 -21.55 -10.81 -3.27
C HIS A 117 -20.56 -10.20 -4.27
N LEU A 118 -20.45 -10.83 -5.45
CA LEU A 118 -19.54 -10.40 -6.52
C LEU A 118 -20.28 -9.51 -7.52
N THR A 119 -19.69 -8.38 -7.87
CA THR A 119 -20.18 -7.51 -8.94
C THR A 119 -19.33 -7.65 -10.20
N ARG A 120 -19.86 -7.13 -11.31
CA ARG A 120 -19.16 -7.05 -12.59
C ARG A 120 -19.10 -5.58 -13.01
N GLU A 121 -17.89 -5.09 -13.14
CA GLU A 121 -17.63 -3.74 -13.66
C GLU A 121 -17.21 -3.77 -15.12
N GLY A 122 -17.09 -2.60 -15.76
CA GLY A 122 -16.66 -2.48 -17.14
C GLY A 122 -15.29 -3.14 -17.40
N GLY A 123 -15.14 -3.80 -18.53
CA GLY A 123 -13.92 -4.55 -18.89
C GLY A 123 -13.85 -5.97 -18.32
N HIS A 124 -14.76 -6.38 -17.44
CA HIS A 124 -14.80 -7.75 -16.92
C HIS A 124 -15.88 -8.59 -17.62
N SER A 125 -15.52 -9.80 -18.03
CA SER A 125 -16.47 -10.78 -18.60
C SER A 125 -17.26 -11.53 -17.52
N HIS A 126 -16.72 -11.65 -16.30
CA HIS A 126 -17.33 -12.36 -15.18
C HIS A 126 -17.54 -11.45 -13.96
N ARG A 127 -18.39 -11.91 -13.01
CA ARG A 127 -18.52 -11.30 -11.71
C ARG A 127 -17.36 -11.72 -10.84
N ARG A 128 -16.41 -10.82 -10.56
CA ARG A 128 -15.21 -11.11 -9.77
C ARG A 128 -14.81 -9.98 -8.84
N ILE A 129 -15.64 -8.96 -8.71
CA ILE A 129 -15.34 -7.78 -7.90
C ILE A 129 -15.93 -7.97 -6.51
N LEU A 130 -15.04 -8.16 -5.51
CA LEU A 130 -15.43 -8.09 -4.11
C LEU A 130 -15.54 -6.62 -3.69
N HIS A 131 -16.57 -6.29 -2.93
CA HIS A 131 -16.83 -4.92 -2.50
C HIS A 131 -17.38 -4.86 -1.08
N ALA A 132 -17.30 -3.69 -0.45
CA ALA A 132 -17.93 -3.36 0.82
C ALA A 132 -18.78 -2.10 0.61
N ALA A 133 -20.06 -2.29 0.31
CA ALA A 133 -20.97 -1.24 -0.15
C ALA A 133 -20.29 -0.34 -1.22
N ASP A 134 -20.37 0.99 -1.08
CA ASP A 134 -19.70 1.95 -1.97
C ASP A 134 -18.38 2.50 -1.39
N ALA A 135 -17.76 1.77 -0.47
CA ALA A 135 -16.63 2.28 0.31
C ALA A 135 -15.55 1.23 0.59
N THR A 136 -15.32 0.32 -0.37
CA THR A 136 -14.35 -0.79 -0.23
C THR A 136 -12.97 -0.33 0.22
N GLY A 137 -12.47 0.76 -0.37
CA GLY A 137 -11.16 1.28 0.01
C GLY A 137 -11.11 1.80 1.44
N ARG A 138 -12.19 2.40 1.93
CA ARG A 138 -12.32 2.86 3.33
C ARG A 138 -12.30 1.67 4.29
N GLU A 139 -13.05 0.61 3.99
CA GLU A 139 -13.09 -0.61 4.81
C GLU A 139 -11.70 -1.24 4.94
N VAL A 140 -11.03 -1.45 3.81
CA VAL A 140 -9.66 -1.98 3.77
C VAL A 140 -8.70 -1.09 4.56
N GLN A 141 -8.70 0.22 4.29
CA GLN A 141 -7.79 1.15 4.96
C GLN A 141 -8.02 1.20 6.46
N SER A 142 -9.28 1.31 6.91
CA SER A 142 -9.63 1.41 8.33
C SER A 142 -9.21 0.15 9.10
N THR A 143 -9.45 -1.02 8.52
CA THR A 143 -9.05 -2.31 9.12
C THR A 143 -7.53 -2.41 9.23
N LEU A 144 -6.78 -2.13 8.15
CA LEU A 144 -5.33 -2.22 8.17
C LEU A 144 -4.70 -1.18 9.12
N VAL A 145 -5.24 0.04 9.18
CA VAL A 145 -4.80 1.08 10.12
C VAL A 145 -5.02 0.62 11.55
N SER A 146 -6.22 0.13 11.88
CA SER A 146 -6.54 -0.36 13.23
C SER A 146 -5.59 -1.47 13.67
N LYS A 147 -5.34 -2.45 12.78
CA LYS A 147 -4.41 -3.55 13.06
C LYS A 147 -2.98 -3.05 13.27
N ALA A 148 -2.50 -2.15 12.40
CA ALA A 148 -1.14 -1.62 12.49
C ALA A 148 -0.92 -0.77 13.74
N GLN A 149 -1.88 0.08 14.11
CA GLN A 149 -1.78 0.93 15.30
C GLN A 149 -1.83 0.15 16.61
N ASN A 150 -2.50 -1.01 16.62
CA ASN A 150 -2.60 -1.89 17.79
C ASN A 150 -1.48 -2.96 17.85
N HIS A 151 -0.60 -3.04 16.85
CA HIS A 151 0.48 -4.03 16.83
C HIS A 151 1.71 -3.54 17.62
N PRO A 152 2.23 -4.32 18.59
CA PRO A 152 3.32 -3.85 19.47
C PRO A 152 4.63 -3.54 18.74
N ASN A 153 4.88 -4.16 17.59
CA ASN A 153 6.10 -4.00 16.80
C ASN A 153 5.95 -3.01 15.63
N ILE A 154 4.80 -2.32 15.51
CA ILE A 154 4.58 -1.30 14.48
C ILE A 154 4.42 0.08 15.14
N ARG A 155 5.19 1.05 14.67
CA ARG A 155 5.02 2.46 15.02
C ARG A 155 4.62 3.24 13.79
N VAL A 156 3.44 3.82 13.81
CA VAL A 156 2.97 4.72 12.74
C VAL A 156 3.29 6.16 13.14
N LEU A 157 4.10 6.84 12.33
CA LEU A 157 4.45 8.24 12.51
C LEU A 157 3.68 9.08 11.49
N GLU A 158 2.61 9.69 11.95
CA GLU A 158 1.78 10.59 11.14
C GLU A 158 2.43 11.97 10.99
N ARG A 159 2.03 12.70 9.96
CA ARG A 159 2.55 14.04 9.63
C ARG A 159 4.08 14.09 9.58
N SER A 160 4.66 12.99 9.12
CA SER A 160 6.10 12.75 9.04
C SER A 160 6.50 12.52 7.59
N ASN A 161 7.04 13.56 6.97
CA ASN A 161 7.44 13.53 5.57
C ASN A 161 8.87 12.99 5.43
N ALA A 162 9.06 11.90 4.71
CA ALA A 162 10.39 11.55 4.25
C ALA A 162 10.88 12.60 3.26
N VAL A 163 11.99 13.24 3.57
CA VAL A 163 12.60 14.31 2.75
C VAL A 163 13.56 13.72 1.75
N ASP A 164 14.43 12.82 2.24
CA ASP A 164 15.39 12.10 1.39
C ASP A 164 15.85 10.81 2.05
N LEU A 165 16.41 9.90 1.25
CA LEU A 165 17.02 8.67 1.73
C LEU A 165 18.43 8.93 2.25
N ILE A 166 18.80 8.27 3.34
CA ILE A 166 20.17 8.27 3.87
C ILE A 166 20.93 7.17 3.15
N VAL A 167 21.85 7.57 2.28
CA VAL A 167 22.70 6.64 1.52
C VAL A 167 24.08 6.60 2.17
N SER A 168 24.59 5.40 2.44
CA SER A 168 25.79 5.16 3.26
C SER A 168 27.04 5.91 2.78
N ASP A 169 27.29 5.93 1.49
CA ASP A 169 28.45 6.62 0.91
C ASP A 169 28.35 8.15 1.01
N LYS A 170 27.13 8.70 0.91
CA LYS A 170 26.90 10.15 1.04
C LYS A 170 27.16 10.69 2.44
N ILE A 171 27.12 9.81 3.46
CA ILE A 171 27.41 10.17 4.85
C ILE A 171 28.74 9.61 5.36
N GLY A 172 29.59 9.11 4.44
CA GLY A 172 30.93 8.62 4.76
C GLY A 172 30.98 7.27 5.49
N LEU A 173 29.93 6.48 5.47
CA LEU A 173 29.97 5.13 6.03
C LEU A 173 30.72 4.18 5.10
N PRO A 174 31.66 3.38 5.62
CA PRO A 174 32.41 2.43 4.80
C PRO A 174 31.55 1.25 4.32
N GLY A 175 32.02 0.58 3.28
CA GLY A 175 31.41 -0.64 2.74
C GLY A 175 30.57 -0.39 1.48
N THR A 176 29.72 -1.37 1.14
CA THR A 176 28.86 -1.30 -0.05
C THR A 176 27.81 -0.19 0.09
N ARG A 177 27.62 0.56 -1.00
CA ARG A 177 26.58 1.59 -1.07
C ARG A 177 25.21 0.98 -0.82
N ARG A 178 24.48 1.54 0.15
CA ARG A 178 23.14 1.10 0.53
C ARG A 178 22.35 2.23 1.19
N VAL A 179 21.04 2.12 1.17
CA VAL A 179 20.15 2.97 1.96
C VAL A 179 20.13 2.46 3.39
N VAL A 180 20.36 3.35 4.36
CA VAL A 180 20.44 3.04 5.80
C VAL A 180 19.38 3.77 6.63
N GLY A 181 18.44 4.45 5.98
CA GLY A 181 17.38 5.20 6.63
C GLY A 181 16.83 6.33 5.75
N ALA A 182 16.15 7.26 6.40
CA ALA A 182 15.64 8.47 5.77
C ALA A 182 15.74 9.69 6.69
N TRP A 183 15.88 10.87 6.07
CA TRP A 183 15.64 12.16 6.72
C TRP A 183 14.15 12.42 6.72
N VAL A 184 13.60 12.76 7.90
CA VAL A 184 12.16 12.91 8.12
C VAL A 184 11.85 14.29 8.65
N TRP A 185 10.98 15.03 7.97
CA TRP A 185 10.42 16.26 8.48
C TRP A 185 9.18 15.95 9.34
N ASN A 186 9.30 16.14 10.63
CA ASN A 186 8.18 16.02 11.57
C ASN A 186 7.40 17.35 11.58
N ARG A 187 6.24 17.36 10.95
CA ARG A 187 5.41 18.57 10.81
C ARG A 187 4.80 19.06 12.11
N ASN A 188 4.61 18.18 13.10
CA ASN A 188 4.07 18.58 14.40
C ASN A 188 5.10 19.28 15.28
N LYS A 189 6.37 18.85 15.18
CA LYS A 189 7.47 19.42 15.95
C LYS A 189 8.26 20.49 15.18
N GLU A 190 7.98 20.62 13.88
CA GLU A 190 8.73 21.49 12.97
C GLU A 190 10.25 21.23 12.99
N THR A 191 10.63 19.96 13.07
CA THR A 191 12.02 19.52 13.15
C THR A 191 12.35 18.46 12.12
N VAL A 192 13.61 18.44 11.69
CA VAL A 192 14.16 17.30 10.94
C VAL A 192 14.59 16.25 11.95
N GLU A 193 14.19 15.01 11.70
CA GLU A 193 14.53 13.81 12.46
C GLU A 193 15.24 12.82 11.55
N THR A 194 16.03 11.90 12.11
CA THR A 194 16.60 10.78 11.38
C THR A 194 15.86 9.49 11.73
N CYS A 195 15.61 8.67 10.75
CA CYS A 195 15.09 7.31 10.95
C CYS A 195 16.07 6.31 10.35
N HIS A 196 16.82 5.60 11.21
CA HIS A 196 17.75 4.56 10.79
C HIS A 196 17.04 3.23 10.66
N ALA A 197 17.37 2.47 9.59
CA ALA A 197 16.75 1.18 9.33
C ALA A 197 17.72 0.23 8.63
N LYS A 198 17.53 -1.08 8.87
CA LYS A 198 18.25 -2.13 8.14
C LYS A 198 17.77 -2.25 6.69
N ALA A 199 16.47 -2.00 6.47
CA ALA A 199 15.85 -1.95 5.16
C ALA A 199 14.86 -0.76 5.08
N VAL A 200 14.78 -0.13 3.90
CA VAL A 200 13.83 0.96 3.62
C VAL A 200 12.97 0.57 2.42
N VAL A 201 11.66 0.71 2.58
CA VAL A 201 10.67 0.39 1.54
C VAL A 201 9.94 1.66 1.14
N LEU A 202 9.92 1.94 -0.16
CA LEU A 202 9.11 3.00 -0.74
C LEU A 202 7.72 2.45 -1.11
N ALA A 203 6.70 2.82 -0.33
CA ALA A 203 5.29 2.53 -0.57
C ALA A 203 4.50 3.83 -0.78
N THR A 204 5.12 4.81 -1.43
CA THR A 204 4.72 6.23 -1.48
C THR A 204 3.61 6.53 -2.49
N GLY A 205 3.12 5.53 -3.22
CA GLY A 205 2.15 5.73 -4.30
C GLY A 205 2.74 6.45 -5.51
N GLY A 206 1.88 7.09 -6.28
CA GLY A 206 2.24 7.72 -7.54
C GLY A 206 2.51 9.22 -7.46
N ALA A 207 2.47 9.87 -8.64
CA ALA A 207 2.76 11.29 -8.84
C ALA A 207 1.60 12.04 -9.53
N SER A 208 0.36 11.69 -9.21
CA SER A 208 -0.82 12.22 -9.92
C SER A 208 -0.96 13.75 -9.84
N LYS A 209 -0.37 14.38 -8.83
CA LYS A 209 -0.39 15.85 -8.65
C LYS A 209 0.53 16.61 -9.60
N VAL A 210 1.27 15.92 -10.48
CA VAL A 210 1.97 16.58 -11.60
C VAL A 210 1.00 17.05 -12.68
N TYR A 211 -0.22 16.51 -12.73
CA TYR A 211 -1.26 16.93 -13.65
C TYR A 211 -2.08 18.08 -13.05
N GLN A 212 -2.51 19.00 -13.92
CA GLN A 212 -3.35 20.15 -13.53
C GLN A 212 -4.69 19.71 -12.92
N TYR A 213 -5.29 18.63 -13.46
CA TYR A 213 -6.53 18.04 -12.97
C TYR A 213 -6.29 16.57 -12.61
N THR A 214 -6.70 16.19 -11.42
CA THR A 214 -6.62 14.81 -10.93
C THR A 214 -7.64 14.58 -9.83
N THR A 215 -8.18 13.37 -9.78
CA THR A 215 -9.07 12.93 -8.69
C THR A 215 -8.30 12.34 -7.51
N ASN A 216 -6.97 12.16 -7.65
CA ASN A 216 -6.14 11.65 -6.56
C ASN A 216 -5.94 12.71 -5.46
N PRO A 217 -5.76 12.30 -4.19
CA PRO A 217 -5.54 13.21 -3.08
C PRO A 217 -4.23 13.98 -3.24
N ASP A 218 -4.14 15.13 -2.55
CA ASP A 218 -3.01 16.07 -2.65
C ASP A 218 -1.67 15.48 -2.21
N ILE A 219 -1.69 14.38 -1.48
CA ILE A 219 -0.48 13.69 -1.04
C ILE A 219 0.22 12.90 -2.15
N SER A 220 -0.42 12.67 -3.30
CA SER A 220 0.15 11.93 -4.46
C SER A 220 1.11 12.80 -5.28
N SER A 221 2.22 13.21 -4.68
CA SER A 221 3.15 14.22 -5.21
C SER A 221 4.45 13.66 -5.83
N GLY A 222 4.64 12.33 -5.84
CA GLY A 222 5.81 11.69 -6.45
C GLY A 222 7.08 11.73 -5.62
N ASP A 223 6.97 11.98 -4.32
CA ASP A 223 8.14 12.12 -3.41
C ASP A 223 9.04 10.88 -3.44
N GLY A 224 8.46 9.67 -3.47
CA GLY A 224 9.22 8.43 -3.50
C GLY A 224 10.04 8.27 -4.79
N ILE A 225 9.48 8.67 -5.92
CA ILE A 225 10.16 8.67 -7.22
C ILE A 225 11.37 9.63 -7.16
N ALA A 226 11.15 10.83 -6.61
CA ALA A 226 12.21 11.83 -6.48
C ALA A 226 13.33 11.37 -5.52
N MET A 227 12.97 10.76 -4.38
CA MET A 227 13.96 10.22 -3.43
C MET A 227 14.75 9.06 -4.03
N ALA A 228 14.09 8.13 -4.74
CA ALA A 228 14.76 7.02 -5.42
C ALA A 228 15.75 7.53 -6.48
N TRP A 229 15.32 8.50 -7.30
CA TRP A 229 16.19 9.13 -8.30
C TRP A 229 17.44 9.77 -7.67
N ARG A 230 17.26 10.53 -6.58
CA ARG A 230 18.42 11.17 -5.90
C ARG A 230 19.33 10.16 -5.20
N ALA A 231 18.79 9.00 -4.81
CA ALA A 231 19.59 7.94 -4.24
C ALA A 231 20.47 7.21 -5.25
N GLY A 232 20.14 7.22 -6.54
CA GLY A 232 20.90 6.66 -7.65
C GLY A 232 20.35 5.35 -8.14
#